data_7831138f1521eaabb265b28ec1f7c82c
#
_entry.id   7831138f1521eaabb265b28ec1f7c82c
#
_cell.length_a   1.000
_cell.length_b   1.000
_cell.length_c   1.000
_cell.angle_alpha   90.00
_cell.angle_beta   90.00
_cell.angle_gamma   90.00
#
_symmetry.space_group_name_H-M   'P 1'
#
loop_
_entity.id
_entity.type
_entity.pdbx_description
1 polymer ?
#
loop_
_entity_poly.entity_id
_entity_poly.type
_entity_poly.pdbx_seq_one_letter_code
_entity_poly.pdbx_strand_id
1 'polypeptide(L)'
;DNKAAIANVVVALETLVQNKDLQHGDIYVAFVPDEECGLRGAKKMDFSKFPVAFAYTIDCCELGEVVYETFNAGSAVVKIKGVSAHPMSAKGVMVNPTLVAVDLINSFDRMQTPEHTEGTEGYIWAKSIISNQSEAVVQLDIRDHNKNTYEARKHLIKTNVESLQKLYPRAEIVCTITDTY
;
A
#
# COMPACT_ATOMS: atom_id res chain seq x y z
N ASP A 1 -9.25 8.28 -15.74
CA ASP A 1 -8.36 7.26 -16.13
C ASP A 1 -9.07 6.07 -16.73
N ASN A 2 -8.36 5.24 -17.47
CA ASN A 2 -8.73 4.03 -18.16
C ASN A 2 -9.87 4.15 -19.23
N LYS A 3 -9.93 5.27 -19.94
CA LYS A 3 -10.89 5.47 -21.04
C LYS A 3 -10.74 4.45 -22.16
N ALA A 4 -9.51 3.96 -22.41
CA ALA A 4 -9.25 2.94 -23.42
C ALA A 4 -9.94 1.62 -23.07
N ALA A 5 -9.88 1.17 -21.80
CA ALA A 5 -10.58 -0.02 -21.35
C ALA A 5 -12.10 0.14 -21.45
N ILE A 6 -12.65 1.30 -21.05
CA ILE A 6 -14.08 1.62 -21.21
C ILE A 6 -14.50 1.51 -22.67
N ALA A 7 -13.74 2.12 -23.58
CA ALA A 7 -14.04 2.06 -25.01
C ALA A 7 -14.01 0.62 -25.55
N ASN A 8 -13.00 -0.17 -25.18
CA ASN A 8 -12.88 -1.56 -25.58
C ASN A 8 -14.04 -2.43 -25.09
N VAL A 9 -14.45 -2.25 -23.83
CA VAL A 9 -15.62 -2.97 -23.27
C VAL A 9 -16.90 -2.61 -24.02
N VAL A 10 -17.12 -1.32 -24.28
CA VAL A 10 -18.30 -0.87 -25.03
C VAL A 10 -18.32 -1.45 -26.44
N VAL A 11 -17.21 -1.40 -27.18
CA VAL A 11 -17.10 -1.97 -28.53
C VAL A 11 -17.28 -3.49 -28.53
N ALA A 12 -16.75 -4.19 -27.54
CA ALA A 12 -16.95 -5.62 -27.40
C ALA A 12 -18.42 -5.97 -27.18
N LEU A 13 -19.12 -5.25 -26.30
CA LEU A 13 -20.57 -5.42 -26.08
C LEU A 13 -21.37 -5.11 -27.35
N GLU A 14 -21.06 -4.04 -28.06
CA GLU A 14 -21.71 -3.68 -29.32
C GLU A 14 -21.51 -4.79 -30.37
N THR A 15 -20.31 -5.36 -30.45
CA THR A 15 -20.00 -6.48 -31.35
C THR A 15 -20.84 -7.72 -31.01
N LEU A 16 -21.00 -8.06 -29.74
CA LEU A 16 -21.82 -9.18 -29.29
C LEU A 16 -23.29 -8.97 -29.59
N VAL A 17 -23.82 -7.77 -29.40
CA VAL A 17 -25.22 -7.43 -29.68
C VAL A 17 -25.51 -7.48 -31.19
N GLN A 18 -24.57 -7.07 -32.02
CA GLN A 18 -24.71 -7.05 -33.48
C GLN A 18 -24.54 -8.44 -34.13
N ASN A 19 -23.74 -9.32 -33.52
CA ASN A 19 -23.46 -10.66 -34.04
C ASN A 19 -24.19 -11.73 -33.24
N LYS A 20 -25.44 -11.98 -33.57
CA LYS A 20 -26.31 -12.94 -32.88
C LYS A 20 -25.84 -14.40 -32.97
N ASP A 21 -24.91 -14.70 -33.87
CA ASP A 21 -24.32 -16.03 -34.00
C ASP A 21 -23.23 -16.31 -32.94
N LEU A 22 -22.76 -15.27 -32.25
CA LEU A 22 -21.81 -15.39 -31.14
C LEU A 22 -22.58 -15.83 -29.87
N GLN A 23 -22.34 -17.07 -29.45
CA GLN A 23 -22.93 -17.60 -28.24
C GLN A 23 -22.20 -17.04 -27.00
N HIS A 24 -22.95 -16.50 -26.05
CA HIS A 24 -22.42 -16.02 -24.78
C HIS A 24 -23.46 -16.21 -23.66
N GLY A 25 -23.01 -16.27 -22.43
CA GLY A 25 -23.84 -16.21 -21.25
C GLY A 25 -24.23 -14.76 -20.91
N ASP A 26 -24.79 -14.57 -19.72
CA ASP A 26 -25.10 -13.24 -19.21
C ASP A 26 -23.79 -12.46 -18.93
N ILE A 27 -23.78 -11.21 -19.41
CA ILE A 27 -22.63 -10.32 -19.27
C ILE A 27 -23.05 -9.12 -18.42
N TYR A 28 -22.30 -8.91 -17.35
CA TYR A 28 -22.46 -7.78 -16.46
C TYR A 28 -21.23 -6.86 -16.58
N VAL A 29 -21.45 -5.57 -16.65
CA VAL A 29 -20.38 -4.58 -16.71
C VAL A 29 -20.57 -3.56 -15.59
N ALA A 30 -19.51 -3.26 -14.87
CA ALA A 30 -19.48 -2.24 -13.85
C ALA A 30 -18.35 -1.25 -14.11
N PHE A 31 -18.65 0.03 -14.12
CA PHE A 31 -17.68 1.12 -14.09
C PHE A 31 -17.71 1.74 -12.70
N VAL A 32 -16.60 1.64 -11.98
CA VAL A 32 -16.51 2.12 -10.59
C VAL A 32 -15.51 3.27 -10.48
N PRO A 33 -15.82 4.32 -9.72
CA PRO A 33 -14.91 5.42 -9.49
C PRO A 33 -13.92 5.12 -8.34
N ASP A 34 -12.95 6.02 -8.13
CA ASP A 34 -12.09 6.07 -6.97
C ASP A 34 -11.22 4.81 -6.76
N GLU A 35 -10.71 4.22 -7.86
CA GLU A 35 -9.76 3.12 -7.77
C GLU A 35 -8.48 3.58 -7.06
N GLU A 36 -7.86 4.66 -7.53
CA GLU A 36 -6.61 5.26 -7.04
C GLU A 36 -6.69 5.76 -5.58
N CYS A 37 -7.91 5.92 -5.06
CA CYS A 37 -8.17 6.32 -3.68
C CYS A 37 -8.39 5.13 -2.73
N GLY A 38 -7.89 3.94 -3.09
CA GLY A 38 -8.00 2.71 -2.29
C GLY A 38 -9.27 1.92 -2.57
N LEU A 39 -9.67 1.79 -3.83
CA LEU A 39 -10.78 0.96 -4.31
C LEU A 39 -12.14 1.36 -3.71
N ARG A 40 -12.39 2.65 -3.49
CA ARG A 40 -13.60 3.12 -2.77
C ARG A 40 -14.89 2.74 -3.48
N GLY A 41 -14.93 2.86 -4.80
CA GLY A 41 -16.08 2.49 -5.60
C GLY A 41 -16.35 0.99 -5.55
N ALA A 42 -15.34 0.17 -5.79
CA ALA A 42 -15.46 -1.27 -5.76
C ALA A 42 -15.90 -1.79 -4.38
N LYS A 43 -15.37 -1.23 -3.28
CA LYS A 43 -15.77 -1.58 -1.90
C LYS A 43 -17.24 -1.27 -1.57
N LYS A 44 -17.86 -0.36 -2.32
CA LYS A 44 -19.28 0.02 -2.13
C LYS A 44 -20.22 -0.63 -3.14
N MET A 45 -19.68 -1.45 -4.04
CA MET A 45 -20.49 -2.13 -5.06
C MET A 45 -21.44 -3.12 -4.41
N ASP A 46 -22.70 -3.09 -4.85
CA ASP A 46 -23.72 -4.06 -4.45
C ASP A 46 -23.58 -5.35 -5.28
N PHE A 47 -22.83 -6.31 -4.76
CA PHE A 47 -22.58 -7.59 -5.44
C PHE A 47 -23.84 -8.43 -5.65
N SER A 48 -24.96 -8.15 -4.95
CA SER A 48 -26.22 -8.85 -5.22
C SER A 48 -26.80 -8.52 -6.59
N LYS A 49 -26.40 -7.37 -7.16
CA LYS A 49 -26.76 -6.93 -8.52
C LYS A 49 -25.73 -7.34 -9.57
N PHE A 50 -24.70 -8.05 -9.16
CA PHE A 50 -23.59 -8.50 -10.01
C PHE A 50 -23.35 -10.00 -9.83
N PRO A 51 -24.33 -10.86 -10.15
CA PRO A 51 -24.26 -12.30 -9.87
C PRO A 51 -23.46 -13.03 -10.95
N VAL A 52 -22.15 -12.83 -10.95
CA VAL A 52 -21.23 -13.42 -11.93
C VAL A 52 -20.45 -14.59 -11.33
N ALA A 53 -20.11 -15.60 -12.14
CA ALA A 53 -19.25 -16.70 -11.73
C ALA A 53 -17.78 -16.30 -11.66
N PHE A 54 -17.36 -15.36 -12.51
CA PHE A 54 -16.01 -14.78 -12.56
C PHE A 54 -16.07 -13.40 -13.21
N ALA A 55 -15.04 -12.61 -13.02
CA ALA A 55 -14.92 -11.28 -13.61
C ALA A 55 -13.51 -11.01 -14.12
N TYR A 56 -13.41 -10.12 -15.08
CA TYR A 56 -12.13 -9.55 -15.56
C TYR A 56 -12.06 -8.08 -15.17
N THR A 57 -10.94 -7.66 -14.62
CA THR A 57 -10.62 -6.25 -14.43
C THR A 57 -9.67 -5.82 -15.54
N ILE A 58 -10.08 -4.88 -16.37
CA ILE A 58 -9.29 -4.42 -17.52
C ILE A 58 -8.49 -3.19 -17.10
N ASP A 59 -7.41 -3.43 -16.41
CA ASP A 59 -6.53 -2.39 -15.85
C ASP A 59 -5.11 -2.93 -15.62
N CYS A 60 -4.51 -3.53 -16.64
CA CYS A 60 -3.22 -4.19 -16.52
C CYS A 60 -2.19 -3.66 -17.52
N CYS A 61 -0.97 -4.11 -17.36
CA CYS A 61 0.31 -3.57 -17.79
C CYS A 61 0.50 -3.59 -19.30
N GLU A 62 0.55 -4.77 -19.92
CA GLU A 62 0.87 -4.91 -21.34
C GLU A 62 -0.21 -5.67 -22.12
N LEU A 63 -0.27 -5.44 -23.43
CA LEU A 63 -1.21 -6.13 -24.28
C LEU A 63 -0.97 -7.64 -24.27
N GLY A 64 -2.00 -8.40 -23.89
CA GLY A 64 -1.94 -9.86 -23.81
C GLY A 64 -1.47 -10.41 -22.45
N GLU A 65 -1.12 -9.55 -21.51
CA GLU A 65 -0.78 -9.96 -20.15
C GLU A 65 -2.05 -10.24 -19.33
N VAL A 66 -2.01 -11.30 -18.56
CA VAL A 66 -3.06 -11.68 -17.62
C VAL A 66 -2.47 -11.82 -16.22
N VAL A 67 -2.88 -10.96 -15.31
CA VAL A 67 -2.53 -11.04 -13.88
C VAL A 67 -3.61 -11.85 -13.16
N TYR A 68 -3.22 -12.95 -12.57
CA TYR A 68 -4.12 -13.89 -11.88
C TYR A 68 -3.81 -14.05 -10.39
N GLU A 69 -2.81 -13.35 -9.89
CA GLU A 69 -2.41 -13.33 -8.48
C GLU A 69 -2.72 -11.97 -7.85
N THR A 70 -3.12 -12.00 -6.59
CA THR A 70 -3.33 -10.80 -5.79
C THR A 70 -2.33 -10.74 -4.64
N PHE A 71 -2.10 -9.56 -4.10
CA PHE A 71 -1.23 -9.36 -2.95
C PHE A 71 -1.95 -8.57 -1.86
N ASN A 72 -1.46 -8.71 -0.63
CA ASN A 72 -1.92 -7.92 0.49
C ASN A 72 -1.17 -6.58 0.50
N ALA A 73 -1.89 -5.51 0.71
CA ALA A 73 -1.34 -4.16 0.71
C ALA A 73 -1.75 -3.39 1.95
N GLY A 74 -0.81 -2.68 2.51
CA GLY A 74 -1.03 -1.77 3.61
C GLY A 74 0.03 -0.70 3.68
N SER A 75 -0.19 0.25 4.57
CA SER A 75 0.74 1.33 4.86
C SER A 75 0.94 1.50 6.35
N ALA A 76 2.10 1.99 6.74
CA ALA A 76 2.36 2.43 8.10
C ALA A 76 2.84 3.89 8.09
N VAL A 77 2.29 4.67 9.01
CA VAL A 77 2.73 6.03 9.28
C VAL A 77 3.31 6.06 10.69
N VAL A 78 4.59 6.36 10.80
CA VAL A 78 5.28 6.51 12.08
C VAL A 78 5.58 7.98 12.32
N LYS A 79 4.94 8.54 13.33
CA LYS A 79 5.16 9.92 13.78
C LYS A 79 6.10 9.91 14.98
N ILE A 80 7.14 10.72 14.91
CA ILE A 80 8.19 10.81 15.92
C ILE A 80 8.26 12.26 16.37
N LYS A 81 7.98 12.52 17.63
CA LYS A 81 8.18 13.83 18.26
C LYS A 81 9.43 13.75 19.11
N GLY A 82 10.41 14.57 18.79
CA GLY A 82 11.67 14.66 19.51
C GLY A 82 11.64 15.68 20.64
N VAL A 83 12.82 15.97 21.17
CA VAL A 83 13.01 17.03 22.15
C VAL A 83 14.00 18.04 21.57
N SER A 84 13.51 19.23 21.23
CA SER A 84 14.34 20.32 20.75
C SER A 84 15.13 20.95 21.87
N ALA A 85 16.36 21.36 21.57
CA ALA A 85 17.20 22.16 22.45
C ALA A 85 18.12 23.05 21.62
N HIS A 86 18.58 24.16 22.19
CA HIS A 86 19.59 24.98 21.54
C HIS A 86 20.89 24.18 21.42
N PRO A 87 21.61 24.22 20.30
CA PRO A 87 22.82 23.42 20.08
C PRO A 87 23.87 23.54 21.20
N MET A 88 24.03 24.70 21.77
CA MET A 88 24.99 24.94 22.90
C MET A 88 24.61 24.19 24.18
N SER A 89 23.33 23.84 24.37
CA SER A 89 22.82 23.14 25.56
C SER A 89 22.18 21.78 25.23
N ALA A 90 22.41 21.26 24.04
CA ALA A 90 21.74 20.06 23.52
C ALA A 90 22.24 18.76 24.16
N LYS A 91 23.47 18.73 24.68
CA LYS A 91 24.06 17.51 25.27
C LYS A 91 23.22 16.97 26.41
N GLY A 92 22.77 15.71 26.27
CA GLY A 92 21.91 15.04 27.23
C GLY A 92 20.46 15.54 27.29
N VAL A 93 20.10 16.54 26.47
CA VAL A 93 18.75 17.14 26.42
C VAL A 93 18.02 16.87 25.12
N MET A 94 18.69 17.11 23.98
CA MET A 94 18.08 16.95 22.66
C MET A 94 17.79 15.48 22.34
N VAL A 95 16.65 15.22 21.74
CA VAL A 95 16.34 13.98 21.02
C VAL A 95 16.01 14.40 19.58
N ASN A 96 16.90 14.11 18.66
CA ASN A 96 16.74 14.49 17.24
C ASN A 96 15.79 13.51 16.53
N PRO A 97 14.58 13.92 16.15
CA PRO A 97 13.60 13.02 15.54
C PRO A 97 14.03 12.53 14.17
N THR A 98 14.87 13.29 13.45
CA THR A 98 15.42 12.85 12.18
C THR A 98 16.32 11.62 12.34
N LEU A 99 17.18 11.60 13.36
CA LEU A 99 18.03 10.44 13.62
C LEU A 99 17.23 9.24 14.10
N VAL A 100 16.20 9.45 14.91
CA VAL A 100 15.28 8.37 15.31
C VAL A 100 14.58 7.77 14.10
N ALA A 101 14.17 8.60 13.11
CA ALA A 101 13.59 8.12 11.86
C ALA A 101 14.59 7.32 11.02
N VAL A 102 15.85 7.74 10.97
CA VAL A 102 16.94 7.00 10.30
C VAL A 102 17.18 5.65 10.97
N ASP A 103 17.19 5.60 12.31
CA ASP A 103 17.35 4.35 13.06
C ASP A 103 16.17 3.40 12.81
N LEU A 104 14.93 3.91 12.69
CA LEU A 104 13.78 3.11 12.29
C LEU A 104 14.01 2.46 10.92
N ILE A 105 14.42 3.23 9.92
CA ILE A 105 14.64 2.71 8.57
C ILE A 105 15.79 1.71 8.55
N ASN A 106 16.86 1.96 9.28
CA ASN A 106 17.99 1.05 9.38
C ASN A 106 17.66 -0.24 10.16
N SER A 107 16.55 -0.29 10.87
CA SER A 107 16.09 -1.50 11.57
C SER A 107 15.43 -2.52 10.64
N PHE A 108 15.13 -2.16 9.39
CA PHE A 108 14.57 -3.06 8.38
C PHE A 108 15.67 -3.67 7.51
N ASP A 109 15.40 -4.90 7.05
CA ASP A 109 16.30 -5.58 6.12
C ASP A 109 16.24 -4.89 4.74
N ARG A 110 17.40 -4.38 4.32
CA ARG A 110 17.55 -3.71 3.01
C ARG A 110 17.33 -4.64 1.82
N MET A 111 17.46 -5.94 2.01
CA MET A 111 17.19 -6.94 0.96
C MET A 111 15.68 -7.21 0.78
N GLN A 112 14.82 -6.69 1.67
CA GLN A 112 13.36 -6.81 1.59
C GLN A 112 12.71 -5.47 1.24
N THR A 113 13.22 -4.83 0.20
CA THR A 113 12.71 -3.58 -0.38
C THR A 113 12.37 -3.80 -1.85
N PRO A 114 11.54 -2.94 -2.49
CA PRO A 114 11.10 -3.14 -3.88
C PRO A 114 12.24 -3.32 -4.88
N GLU A 115 13.37 -2.65 -4.66
CA GLU A 115 14.54 -2.72 -5.54
C GLU A 115 15.36 -4.00 -5.40
N HIS A 116 15.04 -4.87 -4.42
CA HIS A 116 15.74 -6.12 -4.13
C HIS A 116 14.83 -7.35 -4.13
N THR A 117 13.56 -7.19 -4.42
CA THR A 117 12.57 -8.27 -4.41
C THR A 117 11.98 -8.48 -5.79
N GLU A 118 11.57 -9.71 -6.09
CA GLU A 118 10.96 -10.11 -7.35
C GLU A 118 9.82 -11.11 -7.16
N GLY A 119 9.01 -11.30 -8.19
CA GLY A 119 7.92 -12.28 -8.19
C GLY A 119 6.92 -12.06 -7.06
N THR A 120 6.76 -13.06 -6.19
CA THR A 120 5.82 -13.03 -5.05
C THR A 120 6.45 -12.63 -3.72
N GLU A 121 7.70 -12.20 -3.74
CA GLU A 121 8.40 -11.74 -2.54
C GLU A 121 7.75 -10.46 -1.98
N GLY A 122 7.58 -10.44 -0.66
CA GLY A 122 7.03 -9.27 0.01
C GLY A 122 8.11 -8.29 0.43
N TYR A 123 7.71 -7.04 0.69
CA TYR A 123 8.63 -5.98 1.07
C TYR A 123 8.04 -4.97 2.04
N ILE A 124 8.92 -4.18 2.66
CA ILE A 124 8.61 -2.92 3.34
C ILE A 124 9.35 -1.81 2.62
N TRP A 125 8.62 -0.88 2.03
CA TRP A 125 9.17 0.26 1.32
C TRP A 125 9.10 1.53 2.16
N ALA A 126 10.27 2.09 2.53
CA ALA A 126 10.34 3.41 3.13
C ALA A 126 10.10 4.47 2.03
N LYS A 127 8.85 4.89 1.88
CA LYS A 127 8.38 5.75 0.80
C LYS A 127 8.75 7.21 0.99
N SER A 128 8.70 7.69 2.22
CA SER A 128 9.10 9.06 2.53
C SER A 128 9.55 9.25 3.98
N ILE A 129 10.44 10.21 4.17
CA ILE A 129 10.75 10.82 5.47
C ILE A 129 10.55 12.32 5.32
N ILE A 130 9.71 12.91 6.16
CA ILE A 130 9.59 14.36 6.30
C ILE A 130 9.96 14.68 7.73
N SER A 131 10.96 15.53 7.92
CA SER A 131 11.43 15.84 9.27
C SER A 131 11.90 17.29 9.42
N ASN A 132 11.87 17.76 10.66
CA ASN A 132 12.42 19.01 11.10
C ASN A 132 13.06 18.83 12.50
N GLN A 133 13.42 19.91 13.16
CA GLN A 133 14.07 19.87 14.48
C GLN A 133 13.19 19.34 15.62
N SER A 134 11.87 19.25 15.43
CA SER A 134 10.90 18.91 16.48
C SER A 134 10.19 17.59 16.22
N GLU A 135 9.99 17.23 14.95
CA GLU A 135 9.22 16.07 14.56
C GLU A 135 9.75 15.41 13.27
N ALA A 136 9.44 14.14 13.11
CA ALA A 136 9.63 13.41 11.88
C ALA A 136 8.41 12.52 11.59
N VAL A 137 8.09 12.35 10.32
CA VAL A 137 7.06 11.43 9.84
C VAL A 137 7.69 10.49 8.82
N VAL A 138 7.62 9.21 9.09
CA VAL A 138 8.06 8.14 8.17
C VAL A 138 6.82 7.46 7.60
N GLN A 139 6.77 7.34 6.28
CA GLN A 139 5.72 6.60 5.58
C GLN A 139 6.31 5.32 4.99
N LEU A 140 5.70 4.20 5.31
CA LEU A 140 6.08 2.87 4.84
C LEU A 140 4.90 2.27 4.07
N ASP A 141 5.18 1.66 2.91
CA ASP A 141 4.25 0.78 2.22
C ASP A 141 4.66 -0.68 2.47
N ILE A 142 3.66 -1.55 2.63
CA ILE A 142 3.84 -2.97 2.92
C ILE A 142 3.13 -3.75 1.83
N ARG A 143 3.83 -4.71 1.23
CA ARG A 143 3.27 -5.63 0.23
C ARG A 143 3.73 -7.05 0.53
N ASP A 144 2.84 -8.01 0.35
CA ASP A 144 3.20 -9.42 0.40
C ASP A 144 2.07 -10.27 -0.21
N HIS A 145 2.41 -11.26 -1.02
CA HIS A 145 1.44 -12.19 -1.58
C HIS A 145 0.91 -13.15 -0.52
N ASN A 146 1.74 -13.52 0.45
CA ASN A 146 1.33 -14.39 1.55
C ASN A 146 0.80 -13.57 2.73
N LYS A 147 -0.42 -13.87 3.17
CA LYS A 147 -1.05 -13.18 4.29
C LYS A 147 -0.29 -13.31 5.61
N ASN A 148 0.29 -14.48 5.89
CA ASN A 148 0.99 -14.69 7.16
C ASN A 148 2.28 -13.87 7.22
N THR A 149 3.05 -13.82 6.13
CA THR A 149 4.26 -12.97 6.06
C THR A 149 3.91 -11.49 5.99
N TYR A 150 2.79 -11.12 5.38
CA TYR A 150 2.25 -9.75 5.45
C TYR A 150 1.97 -9.31 6.89
N GLU A 151 1.28 -10.14 7.68
CA GLU A 151 1.03 -9.87 9.10
C GLU A 151 2.33 -9.84 9.92
N ALA A 152 3.29 -10.72 9.61
CA ALA A 152 4.61 -10.72 10.23
C ALA A 152 5.37 -9.40 9.96
N ARG A 153 5.28 -8.84 8.74
CA ARG A 153 5.86 -7.52 8.41
C ARG A 153 5.23 -6.40 9.22
N LYS A 154 3.92 -6.40 9.39
CA LYS A 154 3.22 -5.43 10.23
C LYS A 154 3.65 -5.54 11.69
N HIS A 155 3.81 -6.78 12.18
CA HIS A 155 4.30 -7.03 13.53
C HIS A 155 5.75 -6.56 13.71
N LEU A 156 6.62 -6.80 12.74
CA LEU A 156 8.00 -6.32 12.74
C LEU A 156 8.07 -4.79 12.89
N ILE A 157 7.25 -4.06 12.12
CA ILE A 157 7.19 -2.59 12.23
C ILE A 157 6.83 -2.16 13.65
N LYS A 158 5.79 -2.77 14.24
CA LYS A 158 5.37 -2.45 15.62
C LYS A 158 6.48 -2.74 16.63
N THR A 159 7.11 -3.91 16.53
CA THR A 159 8.21 -4.32 17.42
C THR A 159 9.41 -3.38 17.33
N ASN A 160 9.77 -2.94 16.11
CA ASN A 160 10.85 -2.00 15.89
C ASN A 160 10.53 -0.62 16.50
N VAL A 161 9.29 -0.16 16.34
CA VAL A 161 8.82 1.10 16.96
C VAL A 161 8.85 1.01 18.48
N GLU A 162 8.40 -0.10 19.07
CA GLU A 162 8.47 -0.33 20.52
C GLU A 162 9.92 -0.35 21.02
N SER A 163 10.81 -0.95 20.26
CA SER A 163 12.24 -0.99 20.59
C SER A 163 12.87 0.39 20.55
N LEU A 164 12.52 1.20 19.53
CA LEU A 164 12.96 2.59 19.44
C LEU A 164 12.39 3.46 20.55
N GLN A 165 11.13 3.25 20.96
CA GLN A 165 10.54 3.97 22.07
C GLN A 165 11.29 3.69 23.39
N LYS A 166 11.77 2.46 23.59
CA LYS A 166 12.62 2.11 24.74
C LYS A 166 14.00 2.75 24.66
N LEU A 167 14.59 2.79 23.45
CA LEU A 167 15.90 3.41 23.23
C LEU A 167 15.85 4.94 23.37
N TYR A 168 14.74 5.55 22.97
CA TYR A 168 14.48 6.98 23.03
C TYR A 168 13.32 7.32 23.98
N PRO A 169 13.44 7.12 25.30
CA PRO A 169 12.30 7.20 26.24
C PRO A 169 11.69 8.62 26.34
N ARG A 170 12.41 9.65 25.88
CA ARG A 170 11.93 11.04 25.86
C ARG A 170 11.32 11.46 24.52
N ALA A 171 11.43 10.64 23.49
CA ALA A 171 10.65 10.81 22.27
C ALA A 171 9.24 10.30 22.46
N GLU A 172 8.30 10.81 21.69
CA GLU A 172 6.98 10.23 21.51
C GLU A 172 6.91 9.60 20.12
N ILE A 173 6.75 8.28 20.05
CA ILE A 173 6.74 7.54 18.77
C ILE A 173 5.40 6.84 18.62
N VAL A 174 4.62 7.25 17.62
CA VAL A 174 3.29 6.70 17.34
C VAL A 174 3.27 6.05 15.97
N CYS A 175 2.88 4.79 15.91
CA CYS A 175 2.73 4.03 14.67
C CYS A 175 1.27 3.73 14.38
N THR A 176 0.80 4.10 13.20
CA THR A 176 -0.53 3.74 12.69
C THR A 176 -0.36 2.88 11.45
N ILE A 177 -0.93 1.67 11.46
CA ILE A 177 -0.93 0.76 10.31
C ILE A 177 -2.35 0.65 9.78
N THR A 178 -2.49 0.74 8.47
CA THR A 178 -3.78 0.65 7.76
C THR A 178 -3.67 -0.34 6.63
N ASP A 179 -4.58 -1.30 6.59
CA ASP A 179 -4.71 -2.22 5.45
C ASP A 179 -5.44 -1.53 4.31
N THR A 180 -4.92 -1.67 3.09
CA THR A 180 -5.55 -1.14 1.88
C THR A 180 -6.47 -2.19 1.25
N TYR A 181 -5.93 -3.39 1.04
CA TYR A 181 -6.64 -4.56 0.54
C TYR A 181 -5.85 -5.84 0.80
#